data_48b2523b98087509335ff3771ff8d36c
#
_entry.id   48b2523b98087509335ff3771ff8d36c
#
_cell.length_a   1.000
_cell.length_b   1.000
_cell.length_c   1.000
_cell.angle_alpha   90.00
_cell.angle_beta   90.00
_cell.angle_gamma   90.00
#
_symmetry.space_group_name_H-M   'P 1'
#
loop_
_entity.id
_entity.type
_entity.pdbx_description
1 polymer ?
#
loop_
_entity_poly.entity_id
_entity_poly.type
_entity_poly.pdbx_seq_one_letter_code
_entity_poly.pdbx_strand_id
1 'polypeptide(L)'
;MLKIYSLHSTKRLQRILSQPLILATIATASLIFATFGFNSQGIAQTLNINNTEVTNYAKAVLGMEPVRQQAFEEIKKLIGSKDVPQVICNDPTSINALPGKAKDIAGNYCNHSQKIVEDSGLTVERFNKITVEIQNNNNLKKQLYNTLLYLQKASPSKTSK
;
A
#
# COMPACT_ATOMS: atom_id res chain seq x y z
N MET A 1 4.75 5.94 5.35
CA MET A 1 4.14 6.02 4.00
C MET A 1 2.85 5.21 3.99
N LEU A 2 1.72 5.82 4.30
CA LEU A 2 0.42 5.18 4.07
C LEU A 2 0.16 5.19 2.55
N LYS A 3 0.73 4.20 1.84
CA LYS A 3 0.34 3.91 0.47
C LYS A 3 -0.94 3.09 0.50
N ILE A 4 -2.02 3.72 0.15
CA ILE A 4 -3.28 3.01 -0.10
C ILE A 4 -3.15 2.37 -1.47
N TYR A 5 -2.86 1.07 -1.49
CA TYR A 5 -2.90 0.32 -2.73
C TYR A 5 -4.36 0.13 -3.12
N SER A 6 -4.76 0.85 -4.15
CA SER A 6 -5.95 0.50 -4.90
C SER A 6 -5.69 -0.88 -5.52
N LEU A 7 -6.39 -1.90 -5.02
CA LEU A 7 -6.52 -3.19 -5.69
C LEU A 7 -7.33 -2.98 -6.98
N HIS A 8 -6.67 -2.46 -8.02
CA HIS A 8 -7.27 -2.39 -9.33
C HIS A 8 -6.94 -3.64 -10.11
N SER A 9 -7.97 -4.48 -10.19
CA SER A 9 -8.38 -5.30 -11.33
C SER A 9 -7.31 -6.05 -12.11
N THR A 10 -7.30 -7.34 -11.88
CA THR A 10 -6.73 -8.44 -12.67
C THR A 10 -7.24 -8.52 -14.13
N LYS A 11 -7.09 -7.48 -14.95
CA LYS A 11 -7.46 -7.53 -16.39
C LYS A 11 -6.36 -7.11 -17.34
N ARG A 12 -5.07 -7.29 -16.98
CA ARG A 12 -3.96 -7.10 -17.96
C ARG A 12 -2.89 -8.17 -17.87
N LEU A 13 -3.29 -9.44 -17.82
CA LEU A 13 -2.39 -10.59 -17.92
C LEU A 13 -2.67 -11.40 -19.18
N GLN A 14 -2.90 -10.74 -20.31
CA GLN A 14 -2.92 -11.40 -21.62
C GLN A 14 -2.52 -10.42 -22.71
N ARG A 15 -1.24 -10.16 -22.86
CA ARG A 15 -0.62 -9.68 -24.12
C ARG A 15 0.88 -9.43 -23.94
N ILE A 16 1.65 -10.46 -23.63
CA ILE A 16 3.09 -10.45 -23.90
C ILE A 16 3.47 -11.84 -24.41
N LEU A 17 3.07 -12.15 -25.64
CA LEU A 17 3.63 -13.23 -26.42
C LEU A 17 3.60 -12.74 -27.87
N SER A 18 4.67 -12.16 -28.30
CA SER A 18 5.13 -12.05 -29.68
C SER A 18 5.91 -10.76 -29.93
N GLN A 19 7.21 -10.79 -29.72
CA GLN A 19 8.10 -9.98 -30.56
C GLN A 19 9.45 -10.69 -30.74
N PRO A 20 10.00 -10.66 -31.96
CA PRO A 20 11.13 -11.49 -32.33
C PRO A 20 12.48 -10.89 -31.95
N LEU A 21 13.43 -11.81 -31.75
CA LEU A 21 14.87 -11.61 -31.59
C LEU A 21 15.44 -10.62 -32.63
N ILE A 22 16.05 -9.55 -32.14
CA ILE A 22 17.03 -8.80 -32.93
C ILE A 22 18.38 -8.90 -32.18
N LEU A 23 19.24 -9.73 -32.77
CA LEU A 23 20.66 -9.80 -32.47
C LEU A 23 21.33 -8.52 -32.98
N ALA A 24 21.88 -7.72 -32.10
CA ALA A 24 22.84 -6.69 -32.45
C ALA A 24 24.07 -6.80 -31.55
N THR A 25 25.10 -7.38 -32.11
CA THR A 25 26.47 -7.37 -31.61
C THR A 25 27.04 -5.95 -31.65
N ILE A 26 27.50 -5.43 -30.52
CA ILE A 26 28.45 -4.31 -30.51
C ILE A 26 29.57 -4.61 -29.53
N ALA A 27 30.78 -4.43 -30.06
CA ALA A 27 32.08 -4.75 -29.51
C ALA A 27 32.50 -3.89 -28.32
N THR A 28 33.18 -4.54 -27.40
CA THR A 28 34.31 -4.13 -26.54
C THR A 28 34.68 -2.65 -26.44
N ALA A 29 34.56 -2.11 -25.22
CA ALA A 29 35.52 -1.15 -24.69
C ALA A 29 35.70 -1.45 -23.19
N SER A 30 36.82 -2.05 -22.88
CA SER A 30 37.30 -2.31 -21.50
C SER A 30 37.65 -0.99 -20.83
N LEU A 31 36.84 -0.55 -19.88
CA LEU A 31 37.23 0.44 -18.88
C LEU A 31 37.29 -0.26 -17.52
N ILE A 32 38.57 -0.50 -17.11
CA ILE A 32 38.89 -0.96 -15.77
C ILE A 32 38.56 0.17 -14.80
N PHE A 33 37.41 0.15 -14.19
CA PHE A 33 37.17 0.95 -13.00
C PHE A 33 37.59 0.12 -11.79
N ALA A 34 38.67 0.62 -11.16
CA ALA A 34 39.12 0.15 -9.87
C ALA A 34 37.94 0.17 -8.89
N THR A 35 37.52 -1.02 -8.50
CA THR A 35 36.49 -1.22 -7.50
C THR A 35 37.05 -0.84 -6.13
N PHE A 36 36.85 0.41 -5.70
CA PHE A 36 36.83 0.68 -4.28
C PHE A 36 35.64 -0.05 -3.69
N GLY A 37 35.95 -1.17 -3.06
CA GLY A 37 34.96 -2.00 -2.38
C GLY A 37 34.32 -1.24 -1.21
N PHE A 38 33.20 -0.58 -1.46
CA PHE A 38 32.26 -0.29 -0.41
C PHE A 38 31.45 -1.56 -0.19
N ASN A 39 31.94 -2.42 0.70
CA ASN A 39 31.12 -3.46 1.32
C ASN A 39 30.05 -2.78 2.18
N SER A 40 29.05 -2.19 1.55
CA SER A 40 27.78 -1.93 2.19
C SER A 40 27.05 -3.28 2.28
N GLN A 41 27.48 -4.14 3.19
CA GLN A 41 26.57 -5.12 3.75
C GLN A 41 25.53 -4.32 4.52
N GLY A 42 24.55 -3.78 3.81
CA GLY A 42 23.28 -3.42 4.38
C GLY A 42 22.70 -4.70 4.95
N ILE A 43 22.94 -4.95 6.23
CA ILE A 43 22.18 -5.92 6.99
C ILE A 43 20.75 -5.46 6.83
N ALA A 44 20.01 -6.08 5.91
CA ALA A 44 18.57 -5.96 5.87
C ALA A 44 18.10 -6.52 7.22
N GLN A 45 17.96 -5.64 8.22
CA GLN A 45 17.34 -5.99 9.48
C GLN A 45 15.93 -6.44 9.12
N THR A 46 15.74 -7.75 9.06
CA THR A 46 14.40 -8.32 8.94
C THR A 46 13.59 -7.77 10.09
N LEU A 47 12.58 -6.98 9.73
CA LEU A 47 11.73 -6.34 10.71
C LEU A 47 11.02 -7.44 11.52
N ASN A 48 11.40 -7.58 12.80
CA ASN A 48 10.72 -8.54 13.66
C ASN A 48 9.28 -8.04 13.91
N ILE A 49 8.31 -8.75 13.33
CA ILE A 49 6.88 -8.45 13.44
C ILE A 49 6.24 -9.63 14.16
N ASN A 50 5.70 -9.36 15.35
CA ASN A 50 5.05 -10.38 16.16
C ASN A 50 3.55 -10.53 15.80
N ASN A 51 2.92 -11.61 16.31
CA ASN A 51 1.52 -11.93 16.01
C ASN A 51 0.54 -10.83 16.48
N THR A 52 0.85 -10.14 17.58
CA THR A 52 0.04 -9.03 18.08
C THR A 52 0.04 -7.87 17.08
N GLU A 53 1.20 -7.53 16.55
CA GLU A 53 1.33 -6.48 15.55
C GLU A 53 0.62 -6.82 14.24
N VAL A 54 0.68 -8.09 13.80
CA VAL A 54 -0.09 -8.56 12.64
C VAL A 54 -1.60 -8.42 12.90
N THR A 55 -2.05 -8.76 14.10
CA THR A 55 -3.46 -8.62 14.49
C THR A 55 -3.88 -7.15 14.55
N ASN A 56 -3.06 -6.28 15.14
CA ASN A 56 -3.32 -4.85 15.23
C ASN A 56 -3.33 -4.20 13.84
N TYR A 57 -2.39 -4.59 12.98
CA TYR A 57 -2.37 -4.17 11.58
C TYR A 57 -3.65 -4.59 10.84
N ALA A 58 -4.07 -5.84 10.99
CA ALA A 58 -5.30 -6.34 10.39
C ALA A 58 -6.54 -5.57 10.88
N LYS A 59 -6.64 -5.27 12.18
CA LYS A 59 -7.72 -4.44 12.75
C LYS A 59 -7.72 -3.03 12.14
N ALA A 60 -6.55 -2.40 12.04
CA ALA A 60 -6.43 -1.08 11.42
C ALA A 60 -6.89 -1.09 9.96
N VAL A 61 -6.45 -2.07 9.16
CA VAL A 61 -6.87 -2.23 7.75
C VAL A 61 -8.39 -2.39 7.64
N LEU A 62 -8.99 -3.26 8.45
CA LEU A 62 -10.45 -3.47 8.45
C LEU A 62 -11.20 -2.22 8.90
N GLY A 63 -10.71 -1.50 9.90
CA GLY A 63 -11.31 -0.25 10.38
C GLY A 63 -11.23 0.89 9.37
N MET A 64 -10.15 0.95 8.59
CA MET A 64 -9.96 1.98 7.56
C MET A 64 -10.83 1.75 6.32
N GLU A 65 -11.20 0.50 6.00
CA GLU A 65 -11.86 0.19 4.74
C GLU A 65 -13.19 0.95 4.53
N PRO A 66 -14.14 0.99 5.49
CA PRO A 66 -15.37 1.77 5.30
C PRO A 66 -15.11 3.26 5.11
N VAL A 67 -14.14 3.84 5.82
CA VAL A 67 -13.77 5.25 5.69
C VAL A 67 -13.14 5.53 4.33
N ARG A 68 -12.32 4.60 3.85
CA ARG A 68 -11.72 4.64 2.52
C ARG A 68 -12.77 4.59 1.41
N GLN A 69 -13.74 3.68 1.53
CA GLN A 69 -14.82 3.54 0.55
C GLN A 69 -15.68 4.80 0.51
N GLN A 70 -16.05 5.34 1.66
CA GLN A 70 -16.83 6.57 1.74
C GLN A 70 -16.08 7.73 1.07
N ALA A 71 -14.82 7.97 1.45
CA ALA A 71 -14.01 9.04 0.87
C ALA A 71 -13.83 8.87 -0.65
N PHE A 72 -13.61 7.64 -1.11
CA PHE A 72 -13.50 7.33 -2.54
C PHE A 72 -14.79 7.70 -3.31
N GLU A 73 -15.96 7.29 -2.82
CA GLU A 73 -17.22 7.58 -3.48
C GLU A 73 -17.56 9.07 -3.47
N GLU A 74 -17.27 9.78 -2.38
CA GLU A 74 -17.48 11.22 -2.28
C GLU A 74 -16.55 12.00 -3.24
N ILE A 75 -15.26 11.64 -3.28
CA ILE A 75 -14.31 12.26 -4.22
C ILE A 75 -14.74 11.97 -5.66
N LYS A 76 -15.09 10.72 -5.98
CA LYS A 76 -15.53 10.32 -7.31
C LYS A 76 -16.74 11.15 -7.80
N LYS A 77 -17.71 11.41 -6.93
CA LYS A 77 -18.86 12.27 -7.27
C LYS A 77 -18.45 13.69 -7.59
N LEU A 78 -17.42 14.24 -6.93
CA LEU A 78 -16.95 15.60 -7.13
C LEU A 78 -16.11 15.79 -8.39
N ILE A 79 -15.29 14.78 -8.76
CA ILE A 79 -14.41 14.86 -9.93
C ILE A 79 -15.04 14.29 -11.20
N GLY A 80 -16.26 13.74 -11.10
CA GLY A 80 -16.96 13.08 -12.19
C GLY A 80 -16.40 11.69 -12.50
N SER A 81 -16.68 11.17 -13.72
CA SER A 81 -16.33 9.79 -14.13
C SER A 81 -14.82 9.57 -14.34
N LYS A 82 -13.98 10.50 -13.99
CA LYS A 82 -12.52 10.36 -14.06
C LYS A 82 -12.03 9.41 -12.98
N ASP A 83 -10.91 8.73 -13.25
CA ASP A 83 -10.25 7.91 -12.24
C ASP A 83 -9.87 8.76 -11.03
N VAL A 84 -10.25 8.31 -9.83
CA VAL A 84 -9.86 8.97 -8.58
C VAL A 84 -8.35 8.82 -8.43
N PRO A 85 -7.59 9.94 -8.34
CA PRO A 85 -6.15 9.87 -8.12
C PRO A 85 -5.81 9.13 -6.84
N GLN A 86 -4.65 8.49 -6.81
CA GLN A 86 -4.15 7.84 -5.59
C GLN A 86 -3.84 8.89 -4.53
N VAL A 87 -4.51 8.83 -3.38
CA VAL A 87 -4.22 9.65 -2.22
C VAL A 87 -3.17 8.99 -1.35
N ILE A 88 -2.08 9.71 -1.08
CA ILE A 88 -0.98 9.26 -0.21
C ILE A 88 -0.89 10.24 0.96
N CYS A 89 -1.34 9.80 2.14
CA CYS A 89 -1.54 10.69 3.30
C CYS A 89 -0.28 11.41 3.81
N ASN A 90 0.89 10.89 3.55
CA ASN A 90 2.16 11.55 3.87
C ASN A 90 2.82 12.25 2.67
N ASP A 91 2.11 12.38 1.57
CA ASP A 91 2.52 13.15 0.41
C ASP A 91 1.53 14.28 0.16
N PRO A 92 1.84 15.50 0.62
CA PRO A 92 0.98 16.67 0.40
C PRO A 92 0.66 16.94 -1.06
N THR A 93 1.55 16.55 -1.99
CA THR A 93 1.35 16.75 -3.43
C THR A 93 0.16 15.94 -3.93
N SER A 94 0.01 14.69 -3.46
CA SER A 94 -1.12 13.82 -3.85
C SER A 94 -2.47 14.38 -3.41
N ILE A 95 -2.51 15.04 -2.24
CA ILE A 95 -3.72 15.66 -1.69
C ILE A 95 -3.98 17.01 -2.39
N ASN A 96 -2.93 17.80 -2.61
CA ASN A 96 -3.05 19.12 -3.24
C ASN A 96 -3.44 19.05 -4.73
N ALA A 97 -3.20 17.91 -5.39
CA ALA A 97 -3.63 17.68 -6.77
C ALA A 97 -5.16 17.52 -6.89
N LEU A 98 -5.87 17.32 -5.80
CA LEU A 98 -7.33 17.21 -5.79
C LEU A 98 -7.98 18.59 -5.78
N PRO A 99 -9.12 18.77 -6.50
CA PRO A 99 -9.83 20.05 -6.53
C PRO A 99 -10.64 20.27 -5.23
N GLY A 100 -10.63 21.51 -4.73
CA GLY A 100 -11.53 22.05 -3.71
C GLY A 100 -11.96 21.06 -2.63
N LYS A 101 -13.27 20.77 -2.55
CA LYS A 101 -13.86 19.85 -1.55
C LYS A 101 -13.28 18.42 -1.58
N ALA A 102 -12.80 17.93 -2.72
CA ALA A 102 -12.18 16.61 -2.80
C ALA A 102 -10.88 16.55 -1.98
N LYS A 103 -10.14 17.65 -1.93
CA LYS A 103 -8.96 17.81 -1.08
C LYS A 103 -9.32 17.71 0.41
N ASP A 104 -10.40 18.37 0.83
CA ASP A 104 -10.84 18.35 2.23
C ASP A 104 -11.26 16.94 2.65
N ILE A 105 -11.99 16.22 1.77
CA ILE A 105 -12.38 14.82 2.01
C ILE A 105 -11.14 13.93 2.15
N ALA A 106 -10.14 14.10 1.27
CA ALA A 106 -8.90 13.33 1.35
C ALA A 106 -8.12 13.62 2.64
N GLY A 107 -8.05 14.89 3.06
CA GLY A 107 -7.43 15.30 4.32
C GLY A 107 -8.13 14.68 5.53
N ASN A 108 -9.45 14.75 5.58
CA ASN A 108 -10.25 14.13 6.65
C ASN A 108 -10.07 12.61 6.68
N TYR A 109 -10.06 11.96 5.51
CA TYR A 109 -9.75 10.54 5.41
C TYR A 109 -8.38 10.21 6.01
N CYS A 110 -7.34 10.99 5.70
CA CYS A 110 -6.01 10.77 6.22
C CYS A 110 -5.93 10.92 7.74
N ASN A 111 -6.55 11.96 8.29
CA ASN A 111 -6.61 12.19 9.74
C ASN A 111 -7.36 11.05 10.46
N HIS A 112 -8.48 10.59 9.88
CA HIS A 112 -9.25 9.50 10.45
C HIS A 112 -8.48 8.17 10.39
N SER A 113 -7.80 7.90 9.27
CA SER A 113 -6.96 6.71 9.10
C SER A 113 -5.81 6.64 10.10
N GLN A 114 -5.16 7.79 10.37
CA GLN A 114 -4.14 7.88 11.40
C GLN A 114 -4.69 7.48 12.76
N LYS A 115 -5.84 8.04 13.16
CA LYS A 115 -6.49 7.71 14.43
C LYS A 115 -6.84 6.22 14.53
N ILE A 116 -7.37 5.61 13.47
CA ILE A 116 -7.69 4.18 13.43
C ILE A 116 -6.43 3.33 13.64
N VAL A 117 -5.30 3.70 13.06
CA VAL A 117 -4.02 3.02 13.25
C VAL A 117 -3.57 3.09 14.72
N GLU A 118 -3.64 4.29 15.31
CA GLU A 118 -3.27 4.53 16.71
C GLU A 118 -4.20 3.78 17.69
N ASP A 119 -5.51 3.85 17.46
CA ASP A 119 -6.53 3.12 18.24
C ASP A 119 -6.40 1.59 18.12
N SER A 120 -5.77 1.11 17.04
CA SER A 120 -5.44 -0.31 16.85
C SER A 120 -4.17 -0.76 17.57
N GLY A 121 -3.47 0.15 18.27
CA GLY A 121 -2.27 -0.14 19.04
C GLY A 121 -0.98 -0.14 18.22
N LEU A 122 -0.94 0.60 17.09
CA LEU A 122 0.25 0.82 16.29
C LEU A 122 0.53 2.31 16.14
N THR A 123 1.80 2.69 16.11
CA THR A 123 2.16 4.01 15.58
C THR A 123 2.04 4.02 14.06
N VAL A 124 1.79 5.19 13.47
CA VAL A 124 1.75 5.35 12.00
C VAL A 124 3.07 4.89 11.34
N GLU A 125 4.19 5.20 11.98
CA GLU A 125 5.50 4.76 11.50
C GLU A 125 5.62 3.22 11.47
N ARG A 126 5.19 2.55 12.56
CA ARG A 126 5.22 1.09 12.66
C ARG A 126 4.29 0.45 11.64
N PHE A 127 3.09 0.97 11.48
CA PHE A 127 2.13 0.53 10.47
C PHE A 127 2.74 0.60 9.07
N ASN A 128 3.41 1.70 8.74
CA ASN A 128 4.06 1.88 7.43
C ASN A 128 5.22 0.90 7.21
N LYS A 129 6.04 0.64 8.24
CA LYS A 129 7.11 -0.35 8.17
C LYS A 129 6.55 -1.76 7.92
N ILE A 130 5.48 -2.13 8.63
CA ILE A 130 4.79 -3.41 8.42
C ILE A 130 4.22 -3.50 6.99
N THR A 131 3.63 -2.41 6.47
CA THR A 131 3.11 -2.36 5.11
C THR A 131 4.18 -2.66 4.06
N VAL A 132 5.38 -2.10 4.24
CA VAL A 132 6.52 -2.36 3.33
C VAL A 132 6.98 -3.81 3.43
N GLU A 133 7.07 -4.34 4.65
CA GLU A 133 7.51 -5.71 4.87
C GLU A 133 6.53 -6.73 4.26
N ILE A 134 5.22 -6.52 4.38
CA ILE A 134 4.19 -7.39 3.78
C ILE A 134 4.35 -7.49 2.26
N GLN A 135 4.82 -6.44 1.59
CA GLN A 135 5.02 -6.47 0.14
C GLN A 135 6.14 -7.42 -0.28
N ASN A 136 7.15 -7.55 0.55
CA ASN A 136 8.38 -8.30 0.28
C ASN A 136 8.43 -9.68 0.95
N ASN A 137 7.50 -9.95 1.88
CA ASN A 137 7.49 -11.18 2.70
C ASN A 137 6.20 -11.98 2.49
N ASN A 138 6.28 -13.03 1.70
CA ASN A 138 5.13 -13.88 1.36
C ASN A 138 4.54 -14.61 2.58
N ASN A 139 5.37 -14.96 3.57
CA ASN A 139 4.88 -15.61 4.78
C ASN A 139 4.06 -14.64 5.62
N LEU A 140 4.55 -13.42 5.81
CA LEU A 140 3.83 -12.36 6.51
C LEU A 140 2.52 -12.01 5.79
N LYS A 141 2.55 -11.94 4.46
CA LYS A 141 1.35 -11.72 3.64
C LYS A 141 0.30 -12.80 3.88
N LYS A 142 0.70 -14.07 3.89
CA LYS A 142 -0.20 -15.20 4.17
C LYS A 142 -0.76 -15.15 5.60
N GLN A 143 0.10 -14.83 6.58
CA GLN A 143 -0.32 -14.67 7.97
C GLN A 143 -1.35 -13.56 8.12
N LEU A 144 -1.10 -12.39 7.52
CA LEU A 144 -2.05 -11.27 7.52
C LEU A 144 -3.38 -11.66 6.87
N TYR A 145 -3.34 -12.32 5.73
CA TYR A 145 -4.55 -12.77 5.04
C TYR A 145 -5.42 -13.68 5.94
N ASN A 146 -4.80 -14.66 6.60
CA ASN A 146 -5.50 -15.55 7.52
C ASN A 146 -6.09 -14.79 8.72
N THR A 147 -5.35 -13.82 9.25
CA THR A 147 -5.79 -12.96 10.36
C THR A 147 -6.99 -12.11 9.96
N LEU A 148 -6.97 -11.52 8.76
CA LEU A 148 -8.10 -10.74 8.22
C LEU A 148 -9.35 -11.61 8.09
N LEU A 149 -9.23 -12.81 7.52
CA LEU A 149 -10.35 -13.75 7.40
C LEU A 149 -10.93 -14.14 8.78
N TYR A 150 -10.05 -14.39 9.74
CA TYR A 150 -10.48 -14.72 11.11
C TYR A 150 -11.26 -13.56 11.74
N LEU A 151 -10.74 -12.34 11.68
CA LEU A 151 -11.38 -11.15 12.26
C LEU A 151 -12.72 -10.83 11.57
N GLN A 152 -12.81 -10.98 10.25
CA GLN A 152 -14.07 -10.78 9.52
C GLN A 152 -15.15 -11.78 9.92
N LYS A 153 -14.77 -13.07 10.13
CA LYS A 153 -15.71 -14.09 10.61
C LYS A 153 -16.12 -13.89 12.07
N ALA A 154 -15.21 -13.39 12.91
CA ALA A 154 -15.45 -13.14 14.32
C ALA A 154 -16.30 -11.87 14.57
N SER A 155 -16.31 -10.93 13.63
CA SER A 155 -17.19 -9.76 13.68
C SER A 155 -18.54 -10.16 13.12
N PRO A 156 -19.62 -10.19 13.94
CA PRO A 156 -20.96 -10.44 13.40
C PRO A 156 -21.27 -9.35 12.38
N SER A 157 -21.55 -9.77 11.13
CA SER A 157 -22.01 -8.86 10.10
C SER A 157 -23.19 -8.06 10.66
N LYS A 158 -23.03 -6.74 10.84
CA LYS A 158 -24.20 -5.88 11.01
C LYS A 158 -24.96 -5.95 9.70
N THR A 159 -25.84 -6.95 9.60
CA THR A 159 -26.84 -7.01 8.55
C THR A 159 -27.68 -5.76 8.72
N SER A 160 -27.49 -4.79 7.85
CA SER A 160 -28.38 -3.64 7.73
C SER A 160 -29.79 -4.19 7.39
N LYS A 161 -30.69 -4.03 8.37
CA LYS A 161 -32.12 -4.08 8.10
C LYS A 161 -32.57 -2.84 7.38
#